data_0978c8d326e5ee3b4023f459880cffbd
#
_entry.id   0978c8d326e5ee3b4023f459880cffbd
#
_cell.length_a   1.000
_cell.length_b   1.000
_cell.length_c   1.000
_cell.angle_alpha   90.00
_cell.angle_beta   90.00
_cell.angle_gamma   90.00
#
_symmetry.space_group_name_H-M   'P 1'
#
loop_
_entity.id
_entity.type
_entity.pdbx_description
1 polymer ?
#
loop_
_entity_poly.entity_id
_entity_poly.type
_entity_poly.pdbx_seq_one_letter_code
_entity_poly.pdbx_strand_id
1 'polypeptide(L)'
;MTPDYLRAATKAAETLIRFGITATPVSPLTILNQTPGVLVVSYETVSNDVDLDRRCVIPMFGEKNHDAFTSVNMKDGKPQYIVTYNQRLPVSILQRSLARELSHIILGHDGSRLESVRNQEAKCFTHHLLAPRALIHSIQVTGLRLTTEVLGNLTGCNDFCLSCMRRLPSVPVPADLNRAVRDLFLPYVMNFFDYMQYAALKDGSALADLGTYMDGYEE
;
A
#
# COMPACT_ATOMS: atom_id res chain seq x y z
N MET A 1 9.08 10.71 21.46
CA MET A 1 9.29 10.91 20.00
C MET A 1 7.96 10.60 19.33
N THR A 2 7.44 11.52 18.53
CA THR A 2 6.15 11.38 17.83
C THR A 2 6.37 10.84 16.43
N PRO A 3 5.40 10.09 15.83
CA PRO A 3 5.46 9.64 14.46
C PRO A 3 5.46 10.81 13.47
N ASP A 4 6.26 10.72 12.44
CA ASP A 4 6.31 11.68 11.33
C ASP A 4 5.40 11.18 10.18
N TYR A 5 4.11 11.42 10.34
CA TYR A 5 3.11 11.03 9.36
C TYR A 5 3.26 11.79 8.03
N LEU A 6 3.69 13.07 8.08
CA LEU A 6 3.89 13.84 6.86
C LEU A 6 5.00 13.25 6.00
N ARG A 7 6.14 12.93 6.61
CA ARG A 7 7.24 12.25 5.93
C ARG A 7 6.79 10.90 5.36
N ALA A 8 6.05 10.11 6.12
CA ALA A 8 5.57 8.81 5.68
C ALA A 8 4.63 8.92 4.46
N ALA A 9 3.65 9.82 4.49
CA ALA A 9 2.73 10.06 3.39
C ALA A 9 3.45 10.62 2.14
N THR A 10 4.37 11.56 2.34
CA THR A 10 5.21 12.13 1.27
C THR A 10 6.05 11.05 0.59
N LYS A 11 6.72 10.20 1.38
CA LYS A 11 7.54 9.10 0.84
C LYS A 11 6.70 8.05 0.10
N ALA A 12 5.47 7.80 0.50
CA ALA A 12 4.55 6.94 -0.26
C ALA A 12 4.22 7.54 -1.64
N ALA A 13 3.90 8.84 -1.70
CA ALA A 13 3.65 9.54 -2.96
C ALA A 13 4.88 9.55 -3.88
N GLU A 14 6.07 9.87 -3.34
CA GLU A 14 7.33 9.80 -4.08
C GLU A 14 7.61 8.39 -4.61
N THR A 15 7.26 7.34 -3.86
CA THR A 15 7.41 5.95 -4.28
C THR A 15 6.53 5.64 -5.48
N LEU A 16 5.24 6.02 -5.44
CA LEU A 16 4.33 5.84 -6.58
C LEU A 16 4.86 6.50 -7.85
N ILE A 17 5.33 7.74 -7.73
CA ILE A 17 5.89 8.51 -8.86
C ILE A 17 7.17 7.85 -9.37
N ARG A 18 8.11 7.54 -8.48
CA ARG A 18 9.40 6.95 -8.83
C ARG A 18 9.28 5.64 -9.60
N PHE A 19 8.34 4.79 -9.22
CA PHE A 19 8.11 3.49 -9.85
C PHE A 19 7.04 3.52 -10.95
N GLY A 20 6.53 4.69 -11.31
CA GLY A 20 5.56 4.86 -12.38
C GLY A 20 4.28 4.05 -12.18
N ILE A 21 3.74 4.01 -10.96
CA ILE A 21 2.55 3.23 -10.64
C ILE A 21 1.29 3.95 -11.13
N THR A 22 0.73 3.48 -12.22
CA THR A 22 -0.40 4.13 -12.92
C THR A 22 -1.75 3.47 -12.67
N ALA A 23 -1.80 2.37 -11.95
CA ALA A 23 -3.03 1.60 -11.71
C ALA A 23 -3.06 0.97 -10.32
N THR A 24 -4.23 0.59 -9.88
CA THR A 24 -4.49 -0.18 -8.65
C THR A 24 -5.11 -1.55 -8.99
N PRO A 25 -4.96 -2.55 -8.14
CA PRO A 25 -4.21 -2.57 -6.87
C PRO A 25 -2.71 -2.39 -7.05
N VAL A 26 -2.11 -1.54 -6.21
CA VAL A 26 -0.65 -1.36 -6.20
C VAL A 26 0.03 -2.65 -5.76
N SER A 27 1.08 -3.07 -6.48
CA SER A 27 1.88 -4.26 -6.13
C SER A 27 3.15 -3.90 -5.38
N PRO A 28 3.19 -4.01 -4.04
CA PRO A 28 4.41 -3.77 -3.28
C PRO A 28 5.52 -4.77 -3.61
N LEU A 29 5.16 -5.99 -4.01
CA LEU A 29 6.12 -7.00 -4.45
C LEU A 29 6.91 -6.54 -5.67
N THR A 30 6.22 -5.95 -6.65
CA THR A 30 6.87 -5.40 -7.85
C THR A 30 7.82 -4.25 -7.49
N ILE A 31 7.39 -3.35 -6.59
CA ILE A 31 8.22 -2.23 -6.12
C ILE A 31 9.46 -2.74 -5.38
N LEU A 32 9.29 -3.71 -4.47
CA LEU A 32 10.41 -4.32 -3.73
C LEU A 32 11.43 -4.95 -4.67
N ASN A 33 10.97 -5.73 -5.67
CA ASN A 33 11.85 -6.37 -6.65
C ASN A 33 12.63 -5.37 -7.52
N GLN A 34 12.10 -4.17 -7.70
CA GLN A 34 12.75 -3.08 -8.45
C GLN A 34 13.59 -2.15 -7.55
N THR A 35 13.53 -2.34 -6.22
CA THR A 35 14.27 -1.49 -5.28
C THR A 35 15.71 -1.96 -5.17
N PRO A 36 16.71 -1.12 -5.50
CA PRO A 36 18.10 -1.50 -5.42
C PRO A 36 18.51 -1.92 -4.00
N GLY A 37 19.26 -3.01 -3.89
CA GLY A 37 19.73 -3.55 -2.61
C GLY A 37 18.67 -4.31 -1.82
N VAL A 38 17.53 -4.64 -2.43
CA VAL A 38 16.47 -5.47 -1.85
C VAL A 38 16.43 -6.82 -2.56
N LEU A 39 16.47 -7.89 -1.80
CA LEU A 39 16.19 -9.26 -2.23
C LEU A 39 14.84 -9.69 -1.63
N VAL A 40 13.95 -10.21 -2.45
CA VAL A 40 12.63 -10.68 -1.98
C VAL A 40 12.57 -12.19 -2.17
N VAL A 41 12.29 -12.92 -1.08
CA VAL A 41 12.23 -14.38 -1.08
C VAL A 41 10.99 -14.88 -0.35
N SER A 42 10.37 -15.94 -0.85
CA SER A 42 9.24 -16.56 -0.16
C SER A 42 9.72 -17.52 0.92
N TYR A 43 8.88 -17.81 1.92
CA TYR A 43 9.16 -18.86 2.89
C TYR A 43 9.36 -20.24 2.23
N GLU A 44 8.70 -20.50 1.12
CA GLU A 44 8.84 -21.73 0.36
C GLU A 44 10.22 -21.83 -0.29
N THR A 45 10.72 -20.72 -0.85
CA THR A 45 12.08 -20.65 -1.40
C THR A 45 13.11 -20.91 -0.31
N VAL A 46 13.00 -20.24 0.84
CA VAL A 46 13.91 -20.47 1.98
C VAL A 46 13.83 -21.92 2.47
N SER A 47 12.62 -22.48 2.55
CA SER A 47 12.41 -23.88 2.97
C SER A 47 13.11 -24.88 2.04
N ASN A 48 13.00 -24.67 0.74
CA ASN A 48 13.63 -25.52 -0.26
C ASN A 48 15.16 -25.38 -0.24
N ASP A 49 15.68 -24.16 -0.10
CA ASP A 49 17.11 -23.88 -0.10
C ASP A 49 17.84 -24.47 1.12
N VAL A 50 17.14 -24.58 2.26
CA VAL A 50 17.74 -25.12 3.50
C VAL A 50 17.27 -26.55 3.83
N ASP A 51 16.49 -27.17 2.94
CA ASP A 51 15.92 -28.51 3.12
C ASP A 51 15.19 -28.69 4.47
N LEU A 52 14.45 -27.66 4.88
CA LEU A 52 13.67 -27.64 6.10
C LEU A 52 12.18 -27.55 5.80
N ASP A 53 11.37 -28.29 6.59
CA ASP A 53 9.91 -28.10 6.53
C ASP A 53 9.57 -26.63 6.82
N ARG A 54 8.70 -26.07 5.99
CA ARG A 54 8.19 -24.70 6.14
C ARG A 54 7.66 -24.39 7.54
N ARG A 55 7.09 -25.40 8.23
CA ARG A 55 6.66 -25.31 9.63
C ARG A 55 7.80 -25.01 10.58
N CYS A 56 9.01 -25.39 10.19
CA CYS A 56 10.23 -25.07 10.94
C CYS A 56 10.79 -23.70 10.57
N VAL A 57 10.64 -23.29 9.29
CA VAL A 57 11.15 -21.99 8.80
C VAL A 57 10.40 -20.82 9.43
N ILE A 58 9.05 -20.88 9.49
CA ILE A 58 8.24 -19.81 10.06
C ILE A 58 8.61 -19.48 11.52
N PRO A 59 8.72 -20.45 12.44
CA PRO A 59 9.11 -20.18 13.83
C PRO A 59 10.54 -19.65 13.99
N MET A 60 11.46 -19.96 13.06
CA MET A 60 12.84 -19.43 13.11
C MET A 60 12.88 -17.91 13.08
N PHE A 61 11.87 -17.27 12.51
CA PHE A 61 11.76 -15.82 12.39
C PHE A 61 10.85 -15.17 13.46
N GLY A 62 10.33 -15.98 14.40
CA GLY A 62 9.50 -15.57 15.53
C GLY A 62 8.02 -15.42 15.19
N GLU A 63 7.15 -15.55 16.20
CA GLU A 63 5.70 -15.48 16.03
C GLU A 63 5.20 -14.18 15.43
N LYS A 64 5.92 -13.07 15.64
CA LYS A 64 5.57 -11.74 15.10
C LYS A 64 5.76 -11.64 13.58
N ASN A 65 6.45 -12.58 12.95
CA ASN A 65 6.90 -12.50 11.55
C ASN A 65 6.16 -13.49 10.64
N HIS A 66 4.95 -13.90 11.00
CA HIS A 66 4.18 -14.87 10.21
C HIS A 66 3.82 -14.40 8.81
N ASP A 67 3.66 -13.09 8.59
CA ASP A 67 3.22 -12.53 7.31
C ASP A 67 4.41 -12.22 6.40
N ALA A 68 5.26 -11.30 6.84
CA ALA A 68 6.49 -10.89 6.18
C ALA A 68 7.41 -10.19 7.19
N PHE A 69 8.71 -10.19 6.91
CA PHE A 69 9.70 -9.43 7.69
C PHE A 69 10.90 -9.05 6.83
N THR A 70 11.61 -8.03 7.27
CA THR A 70 12.83 -7.55 6.62
C THR A 70 14.03 -7.78 7.56
N SER A 71 15.04 -8.49 7.07
CA SER A 71 16.37 -8.53 7.67
C SER A 71 17.32 -7.60 6.91
N VAL A 72 18.28 -7.02 7.64
CA VAL A 72 19.27 -6.11 7.07
C VAL A 72 20.64 -6.74 7.21
N ASN A 73 21.36 -6.83 6.12
CA ASN A 73 22.76 -7.26 6.10
C ASN A 73 23.62 -6.11 5.54
N MET A 74 24.87 -6.03 5.97
CA MET A 74 25.83 -5.04 5.45
C MET A 74 26.75 -5.71 4.44
N LYS A 75 26.75 -5.24 3.20
CA LYS A 75 27.70 -5.69 2.17
C LYS A 75 28.40 -4.49 1.57
N ASP A 76 29.71 -4.48 1.60
CA ASP A 76 30.56 -3.40 1.08
C ASP A 76 30.17 -2.00 1.65
N GLY A 77 29.83 -1.96 2.95
CA GLY A 77 29.41 -0.74 3.65
C GLY A 77 28.02 -0.23 3.29
N LYS A 78 27.24 -0.99 2.49
CA LYS A 78 25.88 -0.64 2.11
C LYS A 78 24.88 -1.62 2.70
N PRO A 79 23.71 -1.15 3.16
CA PRO A 79 22.68 -2.04 3.63
C PRO A 79 22.09 -2.85 2.46
N GLN A 80 21.97 -4.15 2.66
CA GLN A 80 21.20 -5.06 1.82
C GLN A 80 20.01 -5.55 2.62
N TYR A 81 18.85 -5.44 2.05
CA TYR A 81 17.60 -5.86 2.67
C TYR A 81 17.14 -7.19 2.08
N ILE A 82 16.79 -8.12 2.96
CA ILE A 82 16.16 -9.37 2.55
C ILE A 82 14.75 -9.38 3.12
N VAL A 83 13.76 -9.28 2.23
CA VAL A 83 12.35 -9.33 2.57
C VAL A 83 11.86 -10.76 2.37
N THR A 84 11.53 -11.43 3.47
CA THR A 84 11.01 -12.78 3.45
C THR A 84 9.51 -12.75 3.74
N TYR A 85 8.69 -13.49 2.96
CA TYR A 85 7.24 -13.39 3.05
C TYR A 85 6.54 -14.74 2.92
N ASN A 86 5.33 -14.81 3.48
CA ASN A 86 4.45 -15.96 3.38
C ASN A 86 3.56 -15.86 2.13
N GLN A 87 3.94 -16.53 1.05
CA GLN A 87 3.21 -16.51 -0.23
C GLN A 87 1.82 -17.18 -0.17
N ARG A 88 1.47 -17.89 0.91
CA ARG A 88 0.15 -18.53 1.07
C ARG A 88 -0.90 -17.65 1.73
N LEU A 89 -0.54 -16.42 2.07
CA LEU A 89 -1.49 -15.46 2.61
C LEU A 89 -2.50 -15.01 1.55
N PRO A 90 -3.72 -14.66 1.95
CA PRO A 90 -4.63 -13.95 1.07
C PRO A 90 -3.97 -12.70 0.49
N VAL A 91 -4.25 -12.42 -0.79
CA VAL A 91 -3.60 -11.33 -1.54
C VAL A 91 -3.63 -9.99 -0.80
N SER A 92 -4.78 -9.63 -0.21
CA SER A 92 -4.93 -8.37 0.53
C SER A 92 -4.05 -8.29 1.79
N ILE A 93 -3.83 -9.41 2.48
CA ILE A 93 -2.94 -9.49 3.64
C ILE A 93 -1.49 -9.41 3.17
N LEU A 94 -1.15 -10.17 2.14
CA LEU A 94 0.20 -10.19 1.57
C LEU A 94 0.62 -8.81 1.07
N GLN A 95 -0.23 -8.13 0.29
CA GLN A 95 0.04 -6.77 -0.19
C GLN A 95 0.28 -5.79 0.96
N ARG A 96 -0.56 -5.82 2.00
CA ARG A 96 -0.39 -4.97 3.17
C ARG A 96 0.92 -5.25 3.91
N SER A 97 1.25 -6.53 4.10
CA SER A 97 2.47 -6.93 4.81
C SER A 97 3.72 -6.53 4.03
N LEU A 98 3.77 -6.78 2.72
CA LEU A 98 4.87 -6.35 1.86
C LEU A 98 4.98 -4.81 1.76
N ALA A 99 3.86 -4.08 1.72
CA ALA A 99 3.89 -2.62 1.75
C ALA A 99 4.44 -2.08 3.08
N ARG A 100 4.18 -2.78 4.19
CA ARG A 100 4.74 -2.44 5.50
C ARG A 100 6.26 -2.65 5.52
N GLU A 101 6.75 -3.77 5.00
CA GLU A 101 8.19 -4.03 4.90
C GLU A 101 8.87 -3.01 3.96
N LEU A 102 8.29 -2.72 2.80
CA LEU A 102 8.74 -1.66 1.91
C LEU A 102 8.83 -0.31 2.64
N SER A 103 7.86 0.00 3.50
CA SER A 103 7.87 1.24 4.27
C SER A 103 9.06 1.34 5.21
N HIS A 104 9.42 0.25 5.89
CA HIS A 104 10.58 0.23 6.78
C HIS A 104 11.87 0.51 6.01
N ILE A 105 12.00 -0.01 4.79
CA ILE A 105 13.15 0.23 3.91
C ILE A 105 13.18 1.69 3.43
N ILE A 106 12.08 2.18 2.85
CA ILE A 106 12.01 3.54 2.26
C ILE A 106 12.13 4.63 3.32
N LEU A 107 11.57 4.42 4.51
CA LEU A 107 11.68 5.35 5.64
C LEU A 107 13.01 5.23 6.39
N GLY A 108 13.86 4.25 6.04
CA GLY A 108 15.14 4.03 6.71
C GLY A 108 14.95 3.73 8.19
N HIS A 109 13.97 2.91 8.54
CA HIS A 109 13.74 2.52 9.93
C HIS A 109 14.84 1.59 10.42
N ASP A 110 15.57 2.08 11.40
CA ASP A 110 16.58 1.33 12.13
C ASP A 110 16.16 1.08 13.59
N GLY A 111 17.01 0.49 14.38
CA GLY A 111 16.77 0.23 15.81
C GLY A 111 16.79 1.48 16.70
N SER A 112 17.16 2.66 16.19
CA SER A 112 17.33 3.88 16.98
C SER A 112 16.01 4.52 17.43
N ARG A 113 14.91 4.26 16.71
CA ARG A 113 13.58 4.77 17.03
C ARG A 113 12.73 3.72 17.76
N LEU A 114 11.79 4.19 18.59
CA LEU A 114 10.82 3.31 19.25
C LEU A 114 10.03 2.50 18.21
N GLU A 115 9.86 1.22 18.46
CA GLU A 115 9.11 0.31 17.58
C GLU A 115 7.68 0.81 17.32
N SER A 116 6.99 1.35 18.34
CA SER A 116 5.65 1.91 18.21
C SER A 116 5.59 3.08 17.23
N VAL A 117 6.60 3.94 17.22
CA VAL A 117 6.71 5.08 16.28
C VAL A 117 6.93 4.57 14.87
N ARG A 118 7.90 3.68 14.67
CA ARG A 118 8.17 3.05 13.36
C ARG A 118 6.94 2.36 12.78
N ASN A 119 6.20 1.64 13.63
CA ASN A 119 5.00 0.92 13.22
C ASN A 119 3.86 1.88 12.81
N GLN A 120 3.74 3.05 13.44
CA GLN A 120 2.73 4.04 13.07
C GLN A 120 3.10 4.75 11.76
N GLU A 121 4.38 5.12 11.56
CA GLU A 121 4.88 5.66 10.30
C GLU A 121 4.71 4.64 9.16
N ALA A 122 5.04 3.37 9.39
CA ALA A 122 4.86 2.30 8.43
C ALA A 122 3.38 2.09 8.04
N LYS A 123 2.46 2.16 8.99
CA LYS A 123 1.01 2.14 8.70
C LYS A 123 0.61 3.30 7.79
N CYS A 124 1.05 4.52 8.12
CA CYS A 124 0.72 5.71 7.34
C CYS A 124 1.23 5.56 5.90
N PHE A 125 2.50 5.21 5.72
CA PHE A 125 3.08 4.94 4.41
C PHE A 125 2.28 3.89 3.63
N THR A 126 2.04 2.72 4.24
CA THR A 126 1.30 1.61 3.63
C THR A 126 -0.05 2.04 3.10
N HIS A 127 -0.80 2.80 3.88
CA HIS A 127 -2.12 3.27 3.47
C HIS A 127 -2.04 4.27 2.31
N HIS A 128 -1.10 5.23 2.37
CA HIS A 128 -0.91 6.19 1.29
C HIS A 128 -0.37 5.55 0.01
N LEU A 129 0.35 4.43 0.11
CA LEU A 129 0.82 3.65 -1.02
C LEU A 129 -0.32 2.85 -1.68
N LEU A 130 -1.06 2.06 -0.88
CA LEU A 130 -2.07 1.13 -1.39
C LEU A 130 -3.37 1.83 -1.82
N ALA A 131 -3.72 2.93 -1.15
CA ALA A 131 -4.92 3.72 -1.45
C ALA A 131 -4.58 5.22 -1.47
N PRO A 132 -3.91 5.70 -2.52
CA PRO A 132 -3.52 7.10 -2.65
C PRO A 132 -4.74 8.01 -2.58
N ARG A 133 -4.74 8.96 -1.64
CA ARG A 133 -5.87 9.90 -1.48
C ARG A 133 -6.15 10.70 -2.75
N ALA A 134 -5.11 11.08 -3.48
CA ALA A 134 -5.24 11.78 -4.76
C ALA A 134 -6.06 10.98 -5.78
N LEU A 135 -5.85 9.64 -5.86
CA LEU A 135 -6.62 8.74 -6.69
C LEU A 135 -8.09 8.66 -6.23
N ILE A 136 -8.30 8.42 -4.92
CA ILE A 136 -9.65 8.31 -4.34
C ILE A 136 -10.43 9.61 -4.60
N HIS A 137 -9.82 10.77 -4.33
CA HIS A 137 -10.43 12.07 -4.59
C HIS A 137 -10.77 12.26 -6.09
N SER A 138 -9.85 11.88 -7.00
CA SER A 138 -10.10 11.98 -8.44
C SER A 138 -11.29 11.15 -8.89
N ILE A 139 -11.52 9.98 -8.28
CA ILE A 139 -12.70 9.16 -8.57
C ILE A 139 -13.96 9.79 -7.96
N GLN A 140 -13.89 10.33 -6.75
CA GLN A 140 -15.04 11.00 -6.11
C GLN A 140 -15.54 12.21 -6.89
N VAL A 141 -14.64 13.02 -7.46
CA VAL A 141 -15.05 14.19 -8.28
C VAL A 141 -15.76 13.81 -9.59
N THR A 142 -15.71 12.53 -10.02
CA THR A 142 -16.52 12.03 -11.13
C THR A 142 -17.99 11.79 -10.73
N GLY A 143 -18.36 11.96 -9.45
CA GLY A 143 -19.69 11.67 -8.93
C GLY A 143 -19.92 10.19 -8.55
N LEU A 144 -18.92 9.33 -8.70
CA LEU A 144 -19.01 7.92 -8.33
C LEU A 144 -19.05 7.75 -6.81
N ARG A 145 -20.06 7.04 -6.31
CA ARG A 145 -20.15 6.66 -4.90
C ARG A 145 -19.14 5.55 -4.59
N LEU A 146 -18.12 5.88 -3.81
CA LEU A 146 -17.13 4.90 -3.36
C LEU A 146 -17.65 4.17 -2.11
N THR A 147 -18.32 3.04 -2.30
CA THR A 147 -18.65 2.11 -1.21
C THR A 147 -17.38 1.43 -0.71
N THR A 148 -17.44 0.81 0.48
CA THR A 148 -16.32 0.02 1.03
C THR A 148 -15.93 -1.12 0.07
N GLU A 149 -16.90 -1.74 -0.58
CA GLU A 149 -16.69 -2.80 -1.57
C GLU A 149 -15.96 -2.27 -2.81
N VAL A 150 -16.42 -1.15 -3.39
CA VAL A 150 -15.76 -0.51 -4.54
C VAL A 150 -14.34 -0.09 -4.19
N LEU A 151 -14.13 0.50 -3.01
CA LEU A 151 -12.78 0.83 -2.53
C LEU A 151 -11.92 -0.42 -2.34
N GLY A 152 -12.47 -1.50 -1.79
CA GLY A 152 -11.78 -2.77 -1.63
C GLY A 152 -11.33 -3.35 -2.96
N ASN A 153 -12.22 -3.41 -3.93
CA ASN A 153 -11.93 -3.88 -5.29
C ASN A 153 -10.89 -2.99 -5.99
N LEU A 154 -11.04 -1.69 -5.85
CA LEU A 154 -10.12 -0.71 -6.44
C LEU A 154 -8.71 -0.80 -5.86
N THR A 155 -8.58 -0.90 -4.55
CA THR A 155 -7.27 -0.82 -3.86
C THR A 155 -6.65 -2.18 -3.52
N GLY A 156 -7.42 -3.26 -3.65
CA GLY A 156 -7.03 -4.57 -3.14
C GLY A 156 -7.00 -4.68 -1.61
N CYS A 157 -7.50 -3.66 -0.90
CA CYS A 157 -7.54 -3.61 0.55
C CYS A 157 -8.80 -4.30 1.06
N ASN A 158 -8.69 -5.06 2.14
CA ASN A 158 -9.86 -5.59 2.85
C ASN A 158 -10.51 -4.53 3.77
N ASP A 159 -11.70 -4.81 4.28
CA ASP A 159 -12.46 -3.90 5.15
C ASP A 159 -11.69 -3.46 6.39
N PHE A 160 -10.88 -4.36 6.96
CA PHE A 160 -10.03 -4.02 8.10
C PHE A 160 -8.98 -2.98 7.71
N CYS A 161 -8.32 -3.13 6.56
CA CYS A 161 -7.35 -2.17 6.05
C CYS A 161 -8.01 -0.82 5.82
N LEU A 162 -9.16 -0.80 5.14
CA LEU A 162 -9.93 0.42 4.87
C LEU A 162 -10.41 1.11 6.15
N SER A 163 -10.84 0.34 7.17
CA SER A 163 -11.23 0.89 8.46
C SER A 163 -10.05 1.51 9.22
N CYS A 164 -8.87 0.91 9.11
CA CYS A 164 -7.64 1.48 9.68
C CYS A 164 -7.25 2.79 9.00
N MET A 165 -7.43 2.88 7.68
CA MET A 165 -7.16 4.12 6.92
C MET A 165 -8.00 5.29 7.39
N ARG A 166 -9.30 5.06 7.69
CA ARG A 166 -10.22 6.09 8.19
C ARG A 166 -9.80 6.65 9.56
N ARG A 167 -9.00 5.90 10.32
CA ARG A 167 -8.53 6.30 11.67
C ARG A 167 -7.18 7.01 11.66
N LEU A 168 -6.50 7.04 10.51
CA LEU A 168 -5.25 7.77 10.40
C LEU A 168 -5.51 9.27 10.34
N PRO A 169 -4.62 10.07 10.95
CA PRO A 169 -4.67 11.52 10.81
C PRO A 169 -4.70 11.92 9.34
N SER A 170 -5.50 12.93 9.00
CA SER A 170 -5.41 13.56 7.69
C SER A 170 -4.06 14.25 7.58
N VAL A 171 -3.24 13.79 6.63
CA VAL A 171 -1.90 14.35 6.43
C VAL A 171 -1.89 15.03 5.07
N PRO A 172 -1.64 16.34 4.99
CA PRO A 172 -1.54 17.04 3.72
C PRO A 172 -0.21 16.66 3.04
N VAL A 173 -0.29 15.82 2.01
CA VAL A 173 0.84 15.61 1.10
C VAL A 173 1.11 16.92 0.34
N PRO A 174 2.37 17.32 0.07
CA PRO A 174 2.69 18.50 -0.71
C PRO A 174 1.89 18.56 -2.02
N ALA A 175 1.36 19.76 -2.35
CA ALA A 175 0.39 19.94 -3.43
C ALA A 175 0.94 19.54 -4.80
N ASP A 176 2.22 19.73 -5.05
CA ASP A 176 2.93 19.32 -6.27
C ASP A 176 3.00 17.79 -6.39
N LEU A 177 3.35 17.09 -5.33
CA LEU A 177 3.36 15.62 -5.30
C LEU A 177 1.95 15.07 -5.41
N ASN A 178 0.97 15.66 -4.73
CA ASN A 178 -0.43 15.24 -4.83
C ASN A 178 -0.95 15.39 -6.26
N ARG A 179 -0.58 16.48 -6.94
CA ARG A 179 -0.89 16.69 -8.37
C ARG A 179 -0.22 15.64 -9.23
N ALA A 180 1.08 15.39 -9.04
CA ALA A 180 1.83 14.39 -9.81
C ALA A 180 1.24 12.98 -9.66
N VAL A 181 0.85 12.57 -8.44
CA VAL A 181 0.16 11.28 -8.21
C VAL A 181 -1.20 11.27 -8.92
N ARG A 182 -1.98 12.34 -8.84
CA ARG A 182 -3.26 12.43 -9.56
C ARG A 182 -3.08 12.28 -11.07
N ASP A 183 -2.12 13.01 -11.65
CA ASP A 183 -1.88 12.99 -13.10
C ASP A 183 -1.37 11.62 -13.56
N LEU A 184 -0.59 10.93 -12.72
CA LEU A 184 -0.10 9.57 -12.95
C LEU A 184 -1.26 8.55 -13.05
N PHE A 185 -2.30 8.69 -12.21
CA PHE A 185 -3.45 7.79 -12.20
C PHE A 185 -4.59 8.24 -13.12
N LEU A 186 -4.52 9.41 -13.74
CA LEU A 186 -5.61 9.95 -14.54
C LEU A 186 -6.12 8.99 -15.64
N PRO A 187 -5.27 8.31 -16.43
CA PRO A 187 -5.75 7.35 -17.43
C PRO A 187 -6.53 6.18 -16.81
N TYR A 188 -6.08 5.69 -15.66
CA TYR A 188 -6.76 4.65 -14.92
C TYR A 188 -8.13 5.10 -14.40
N VAL A 189 -8.21 6.31 -13.86
CA VAL A 189 -9.47 6.90 -13.36
C VAL A 189 -10.49 7.03 -14.50
N MET A 190 -10.06 7.50 -15.66
CA MET A 190 -10.95 7.63 -16.83
C MET A 190 -11.48 6.28 -17.30
N ASN A 191 -10.62 5.27 -17.43
CA ASN A 191 -11.02 3.91 -17.79
C ASN A 191 -11.97 3.28 -16.75
N PHE A 192 -11.70 3.52 -15.48
CA PHE A 192 -12.56 3.03 -14.38
C PHE A 192 -13.94 3.67 -14.44
N PHE A 193 -14.00 4.98 -14.69
CA PHE A 193 -15.25 5.73 -14.83
C PHE A 193 -16.07 5.22 -16.02
N ASP A 194 -15.46 5.06 -17.18
CA ASP A 194 -16.12 4.54 -18.39
C ASP A 194 -16.66 3.12 -18.17
N TYR A 195 -15.88 2.26 -17.51
CA TYR A 195 -16.32 0.91 -17.13
C TYR A 195 -17.53 0.95 -16.21
N MET A 196 -17.54 1.79 -15.18
CA MET A 196 -18.65 1.90 -14.24
C MET A 196 -19.91 2.44 -14.90
N GLN A 197 -19.78 3.39 -15.82
CA GLN A 197 -20.92 3.87 -16.63
C GLN A 197 -21.50 2.76 -17.51
N TYR A 198 -20.65 2.00 -18.18
CA TYR A 198 -21.09 0.89 -19.02
C TYR A 198 -21.80 -0.20 -18.20
N ALA A 199 -21.27 -0.56 -17.04
CA ALA A 199 -21.88 -1.53 -16.14
C ALA A 199 -23.27 -1.07 -15.67
N ALA A 200 -23.41 0.19 -15.26
CA ALA A 200 -24.70 0.77 -14.86
C ALA A 200 -25.76 0.74 -15.96
N LEU A 201 -25.34 1.03 -17.20
CA LEU A 201 -26.24 0.97 -18.38
C LEU A 201 -26.70 -0.47 -18.66
N LYS A 202 -25.80 -1.44 -18.50
CA LYS A 202 -26.11 -2.86 -18.74
C LYS A 202 -27.08 -3.44 -17.71
N ASP A 203 -26.94 -3.04 -16.46
CA ASP A 203 -27.78 -3.55 -15.35
C ASP A 203 -29.10 -2.79 -15.20
N GLY A 204 -29.37 -1.80 -16.08
CA GLY A 204 -30.60 -0.98 -16.02
C GLY A 204 -30.71 -0.11 -14.77
N SER A 205 -29.66 -0.04 -13.96
CA SER A 205 -29.55 0.88 -12.83
C SER A 205 -29.35 2.29 -13.37
N ALA A 206 -30.32 3.17 -13.17
CA ALA A 206 -30.20 4.55 -13.58
C ALA A 206 -29.03 5.20 -12.83
N LEU A 207 -28.16 5.91 -13.56
CA LEU A 207 -27.11 6.79 -13.03
C LEU A 207 -27.66 7.90 -12.09
N ALA A 208 -28.96 7.89 -11.80
CA ALA A 208 -29.69 8.91 -11.06
C ALA A 208 -29.26 9.09 -9.59
N ASP A 209 -28.47 8.19 -9.01
CA ASP A 209 -28.03 8.29 -7.62
C ASP A 209 -26.58 8.80 -7.45
N LEU A 210 -25.95 9.28 -8.51
CA LEU A 210 -24.57 9.78 -8.46
C LEU A 210 -24.46 11.19 -7.86
N GLY A 211 -25.58 11.87 -7.59
CA GLY A 211 -25.62 13.31 -7.30
C GLY A 211 -25.63 13.77 -5.84
N THR A 212 -25.75 12.89 -4.86
CA THR A 212 -26.05 13.35 -3.49
C THR A 212 -25.18 12.69 -2.42
N TYR A 213 -23.86 12.93 -2.43
CA TYR A 213 -23.04 12.73 -1.22
C TYR A 213 -21.76 13.59 -1.26
N MET A 214 -21.93 14.90 -1.27
CA MET A 214 -20.84 15.89 -1.07
C MET A 214 -20.79 16.44 0.37
N ASP A 215 -21.55 15.88 1.31
CA ASP A 215 -21.55 16.36 2.70
C ASP A 215 -20.80 15.38 3.60
N GLY A 216 -19.56 15.70 3.97
CA GLY A 216 -18.85 15.00 5.04
C GLY A 216 -17.34 14.99 5.00
N TYR A 217 -16.68 15.71 4.12
CA TYR A 217 -15.21 15.82 4.08
C TYR A 217 -14.73 17.27 3.91
N GLU A 218 -15.42 18.21 4.54
CA GLU A 218 -14.88 19.55 4.81
C GLU A 218 -14.35 19.58 6.24
N GLU A 219 -13.07 19.97 6.34
CA GLU A 219 -12.17 20.25 7.47
C GLU A 219 -11.17 19.15 7.82
#